data_25ce84118ea2804bff77153b68cbddb4
#
_entry.id   25ce84118ea2804bff77153b68cbddb4
#
_cell.length_a   1.000
_cell.length_b   1.000
_cell.length_c   1.000
_cell.angle_alpha   90.00
_cell.angle_beta   90.00
_cell.angle_gamma   90.00
#
_symmetry.space_group_name_H-M   'P 1'
#
loop_
_entity.id
_entity.type
_entity.pdbx_description
1 polymer ?
#
loop_
_entity_poly.entity_id
_entity_poly.type
_entity_poly.pdbx_seq_one_letter_code
_entity_poly.pdbx_strand_id
1 'polypeptide(L)'
;YNTTYKITTYNIGFGAYEQDFSFFMDSGEYLDGKKVTGKLSRAKSKQTVLTNTKGVIDTINNINPDFCFFQEVDTKANRSHKVNQYRMLQESLLGMSNVYVSNFHSAYLFYPIFSPHGKVESGITTFSKYQMDEVVRHSLEISDAFPTKFFDLDRCFTATYIPTEDDKYLVLVNVHLSAYDEGGVYRKKQWEQLNKFLDEEYAKGNYIVCGGDFNHDIANSVGEFSTDRLKPDWVYVLNEEDLTEHYTFATSKNVGTCRSTDTSYE
;
A
#
# COMPACT_ATOMS: atom_id res chain seq x y z
N TYR A 1 1.05 -6.64 -31.25
CA TYR A 1 1.40 -7.85 -30.49
C TYR A 1 0.58 -7.85 -29.19
N ASN A 2 -0.22 -8.89 -28.95
CA ASN A 2 -0.96 -9.07 -27.70
C ASN A 2 0.01 -9.68 -26.67
N THR A 3 0.72 -8.85 -25.92
CA THR A 3 1.54 -9.31 -24.81
C THR A 3 0.74 -9.16 -23.51
N THR A 4 0.61 -10.24 -22.76
CA THR A 4 -0.05 -10.23 -21.46
C THR A 4 1.00 -10.06 -20.37
N TYR A 5 0.82 -9.07 -19.49
CA TYR A 5 1.67 -8.85 -18.33
C TYR A 5 0.95 -9.26 -17.07
N LYS A 6 1.72 -9.78 -16.13
CA LYS A 6 1.26 -10.12 -14.79
C LYS A 6 1.80 -9.08 -13.80
N ILE A 7 0.89 -8.40 -13.13
CA ILE A 7 1.21 -7.37 -12.13
C ILE A 7 0.68 -7.82 -10.78
N THR A 8 1.48 -7.62 -9.73
CA THR A 8 1.06 -7.85 -8.35
C THR A 8 1.19 -6.56 -7.54
N THR A 9 0.27 -6.35 -6.62
CA THR A 9 0.40 -5.34 -5.56
C THR A 9 0.27 -6.01 -4.21
N TYR A 10 1.10 -5.59 -3.23
CA TYR A 10 1.11 -6.20 -1.91
C TYR A 10 1.61 -5.22 -0.85
N ASN A 11 0.69 -4.74 0.00
CA ASN A 11 1.09 -4.11 1.24
C ASN A 11 1.59 -5.20 2.20
N ILE A 12 2.89 -5.21 2.51
CA ILE A 12 3.53 -6.27 3.32
C ILE A 12 3.46 -6.02 4.82
N GLY A 13 2.78 -4.95 5.24
CA GLY A 13 2.54 -4.64 6.65
C GLY A 13 3.79 -4.66 7.52
N PHE A 14 4.91 -4.08 7.04
CA PHE A 14 6.23 -4.14 7.70
C PHE A 14 6.60 -5.52 8.29
N GLY A 15 6.03 -6.58 7.75
CA GLY A 15 6.25 -7.98 8.17
C GLY A 15 5.68 -8.33 9.54
N ALA A 16 4.74 -7.55 10.07
CA ALA A 16 4.18 -7.76 11.40
C ALA A 16 2.87 -8.54 11.42
N TYR A 17 2.09 -8.49 10.33
CA TYR A 17 0.70 -8.93 10.30
C TYR A 17 0.55 -10.46 10.22
N GLU A 18 0.81 -11.12 11.34
CA GLU A 18 0.32 -12.47 11.62
C GLU A 18 -1.20 -12.43 11.91
N GLN A 19 -1.87 -13.56 11.90
CA GLN A 19 -3.33 -13.62 12.06
C GLN A 19 -3.85 -13.00 13.38
N ASP A 20 -3.04 -13.05 14.42
CA ASP A 20 -3.33 -12.49 15.73
C ASP A 20 -2.66 -11.14 16.00
N PHE A 21 -2.09 -10.50 14.96
CA PHE A 21 -1.56 -9.16 15.06
C PHE A 21 -2.69 -8.12 14.89
N SER A 22 -2.74 -7.17 15.80
CA SER A 22 -3.65 -6.02 15.70
C SER A 22 -2.88 -4.73 15.95
N PHE A 23 -2.89 -3.83 14.98
CA PHE A 23 -2.15 -2.58 15.10
C PHE A 23 -2.86 -1.61 16.04
N PHE A 24 -2.12 -0.95 16.93
CA PHE A 24 -2.67 -0.12 18.01
C PHE A 24 -3.51 1.08 17.54
N MET A 25 -3.38 1.49 16.30
CA MET A 25 -4.21 2.54 15.71
C MET A 25 -5.46 2.00 15.02
N ASP A 26 -5.54 0.70 14.75
CA ASP A 26 -6.73 0.11 14.18
C ASP A 26 -7.82 0.04 15.22
N SER A 27 -8.97 0.58 14.90
CA SER A 27 -10.17 0.52 15.73
C SER A 27 -11.37 0.11 14.88
N GLY A 28 -12.28 -0.61 15.48
CA GLY A 28 -13.48 -1.05 14.79
C GLY A 28 -14.62 -1.30 15.79
N GLU A 29 -15.80 -1.53 15.26
CA GLU A 29 -17.00 -1.83 16.02
C GLU A 29 -17.67 -3.07 15.44
N TYR A 30 -18.05 -4.01 16.30
CA TYR A 30 -18.83 -5.16 15.90
C TYR A 30 -20.30 -4.79 15.70
N LEU A 31 -21.06 -5.62 14.98
CA LEU A 31 -22.49 -5.45 14.76
C LEU A 31 -23.32 -5.43 16.06
N ASP A 32 -22.79 -6.01 17.14
CA ASP A 32 -23.38 -6.00 18.48
C ASP A 32 -23.06 -4.71 19.28
N GLY A 33 -22.33 -3.77 18.69
CA GLY A 33 -21.91 -2.50 19.32
C GLY A 33 -20.64 -2.58 20.15
N LYS A 34 -19.96 -3.72 20.21
CA LYS A 34 -18.70 -3.87 20.91
C LYS A 34 -17.55 -3.21 20.16
N LYS A 35 -16.92 -2.24 20.79
CA LYS A 35 -15.72 -1.57 20.22
C LYS A 35 -14.46 -2.37 20.49
N VAL A 36 -13.58 -2.40 19.51
CA VAL A 36 -12.26 -3.04 19.59
C VAL A 36 -11.18 -2.07 19.12
N THR A 37 -10.01 -2.18 19.73
CA THR A 37 -8.82 -1.40 19.35
C THR A 37 -7.62 -2.33 19.33
N GLY A 38 -6.77 -2.17 18.35
CA GLY A 38 -5.53 -2.92 18.24
C GLY A 38 -4.58 -2.65 19.41
N LYS A 39 -3.64 -3.56 19.62
CA LYS A 39 -2.79 -3.57 20.83
C LYS A 39 -1.31 -3.44 20.56
N LEU A 40 -0.86 -3.80 19.36
CA LEU A 40 0.54 -3.94 19.05
C LEU A 40 1.04 -2.77 18.19
N SER A 41 2.15 -2.18 18.59
CA SER A 41 2.78 -1.06 17.86
C SER A 41 3.90 -1.51 16.92
N ARG A 42 4.32 -2.77 17.07
CA ARG A 42 5.43 -3.36 16.32
C ARG A 42 5.25 -4.87 16.21
N ALA A 43 5.97 -5.47 15.27
CA ALA A 43 6.02 -6.92 15.12
C ALA A 43 6.44 -7.61 16.42
N LYS A 44 5.89 -8.79 16.69
CA LYS A 44 6.12 -9.54 17.94
C LYS A 44 7.60 -9.87 18.16
N SER A 45 8.32 -10.16 17.06
CA SER A 45 9.74 -10.47 17.13
C SER A 45 10.43 -10.18 15.79
N LYS A 46 11.77 -10.12 15.83
CA LYS A 46 12.58 -10.08 14.60
C LYS A 46 12.33 -11.31 13.72
N GLN A 47 12.15 -12.48 14.34
CA GLN A 47 11.92 -13.73 13.60
C GLN A 47 10.58 -13.69 12.87
N THR A 48 9.54 -13.12 13.46
CA THR A 48 8.24 -12.86 12.81
C THR A 48 8.44 -12.07 11.53
N VAL A 49 9.15 -10.93 11.59
CA VAL A 49 9.40 -10.09 10.41
C VAL A 49 10.14 -10.86 9.32
N LEU A 50 11.19 -11.60 9.69
CA LEU A 50 11.97 -12.41 8.74
C LEU A 50 11.11 -13.49 8.07
N THR A 51 10.31 -14.21 8.87
CA THR A 51 9.44 -15.28 8.37
C THR A 51 8.36 -14.74 7.45
N ASN A 52 7.69 -13.65 7.83
CA ASN A 52 6.63 -13.04 7.04
C ASN A 52 7.18 -12.44 5.73
N THR A 53 8.32 -11.73 5.81
CA THR A 53 8.97 -11.20 4.60
C THR A 53 9.41 -12.31 3.65
N LYS A 54 9.90 -13.43 4.20
CA LYS A 54 10.20 -14.62 3.37
C LYS A 54 8.94 -15.19 2.72
N GLY A 55 7.82 -15.27 3.45
CA GLY A 55 6.53 -15.70 2.90
C GLY A 55 6.06 -14.84 1.73
N VAL A 56 6.24 -13.51 1.83
CA VAL A 56 6.01 -12.59 0.71
C VAL A 56 6.87 -12.95 -0.49
N ILE A 57 8.17 -13.13 -0.29
CA ILE A 57 9.12 -13.47 -1.34
C ILE A 57 8.75 -14.81 -2.01
N ASP A 58 8.44 -15.83 -1.22
CA ASP A 58 8.04 -17.14 -1.72
C ASP A 58 6.76 -17.05 -2.56
N THR A 59 5.79 -16.24 -2.11
CA THR A 59 4.54 -15.98 -2.84
C THR A 59 4.80 -15.30 -4.19
N ILE A 60 5.62 -14.26 -4.20
CA ILE A 60 5.98 -13.54 -5.44
C ILE A 60 6.73 -14.44 -6.41
N ASN A 61 7.70 -15.24 -5.93
CA ASN A 61 8.42 -16.20 -6.77
C ASN A 61 7.48 -17.24 -7.39
N ASN A 62 6.47 -17.71 -6.64
CA ASN A 62 5.46 -18.66 -7.15
C ASN A 62 4.56 -18.02 -8.20
N ILE A 63 4.16 -16.76 -8.00
CA ILE A 63 3.34 -16.00 -8.97
C ILE A 63 4.17 -15.67 -10.22
N ASN A 64 5.46 -15.39 -10.04
CA ASN A 64 6.39 -14.96 -11.09
C ASN A 64 5.83 -13.81 -11.94
N PRO A 65 5.47 -12.66 -11.34
CA PRO A 65 4.91 -11.53 -12.05
C PRO A 65 5.96 -10.80 -12.87
N ASP A 66 5.52 -9.97 -13.82
CA ASP A 66 6.38 -9.08 -14.59
C ASP A 66 6.68 -7.79 -13.83
N PHE A 67 5.73 -7.37 -13.01
CA PHE A 67 5.81 -6.17 -12.19
C PHE A 67 5.27 -6.43 -10.78
N CYS A 68 5.92 -5.86 -9.76
CA CYS A 68 5.46 -5.91 -8.38
C CYS A 68 5.45 -4.52 -7.75
N PHE A 69 4.35 -4.20 -7.09
CA PHE A 69 4.21 -3.02 -6.25
C PHE A 69 4.13 -3.47 -4.80
N PHE A 70 5.05 -2.98 -3.97
CA PHE A 70 5.00 -3.25 -2.53
C PHE A 70 4.82 -1.96 -1.75
N GLN A 71 4.05 -2.03 -0.68
CA GLN A 71 3.84 -0.94 0.27
C GLN A 71 4.25 -1.42 1.67
N GLU A 72 4.51 -0.48 2.56
CA GLU A 72 5.00 -0.70 3.93
C GLU A 72 6.28 -1.54 4.02
N VAL A 73 7.21 -1.24 3.12
CA VAL A 73 8.53 -1.89 3.09
C VAL A 73 9.48 -1.14 3.99
N ASP A 74 9.75 -1.68 5.17
CA ASP A 74 10.67 -1.07 6.12
C ASP A 74 12.14 -1.35 5.76
N THR A 75 12.98 -0.31 5.91
CA THR A 75 14.43 -0.44 5.74
C THR A 75 15.18 -0.34 7.05
N LYS A 76 14.74 0.57 7.95
CA LYS A 76 15.37 0.82 9.23
C LYS A 76 14.35 1.32 10.25
N ALA A 77 13.43 0.46 10.67
CA ALA A 77 12.37 0.82 11.58
C ALA A 77 12.40 0.01 12.88
N ASN A 78 12.04 0.66 14.00
CA ASN A 78 11.93 -0.04 15.27
C ASN A 78 10.77 -1.05 15.27
N ARG A 79 9.66 -0.70 14.59
CA ARG A 79 8.46 -1.56 14.51
C ARG A 79 8.71 -2.90 13.83
N SER A 80 9.68 -2.96 12.92
CA SER A 80 10.11 -4.18 12.22
C SER A 80 11.47 -4.71 12.71
N HIS A 81 11.87 -4.38 13.96
CA HIS A 81 13.12 -4.83 14.58
C HIS A 81 14.37 -4.54 13.73
N LYS A 82 14.36 -3.45 12.97
CA LYS A 82 15.44 -3.00 12.07
C LYS A 82 15.79 -4.01 10.97
N VAL A 83 14.86 -4.88 10.61
CA VAL A 83 15.00 -5.73 9.42
C VAL A 83 14.91 -4.85 8.17
N ASN A 84 15.86 -4.97 7.28
CA ASN A 84 15.81 -4.31 5.99
C ASN A 84 15.06 -5.19 4.99
N GLN A 85 13.75 -5.01 4.90
CA GLN A 85 12.88 -5.80 4.03
C GLN A 85 13.14 -5.52 2.55
N TYR A 86 13.44 -4.26 2.20
CA TYR A 86 13.80 -3.93 0.82
C TYR A 86 15.03 -4.69 0.34
N ARG A 87 16.06 -4.78 1.18
CA ARG A 87 17.24 -5.57 0.86
C ARG A 87 16.92 -7.07 0.69
N MET A 88 16.06 -7.62 1.54
CA MET A 88 15.60 -9.01 1.41
C MET A 88 14.91 -9.26 0.07
N LEU A 89 14.03 -8.33 -0.35
CA LEU A 89 13.37 -8.39 -1.65
C LEU A 89 14.38 -8.31 -2.80
N GLN A 90 15.32 -7.36 -2.76
CA GLN A 90 16.36 -7.21 -3.79
C GLN A 90 17.23 -8.46 -3.94
N GLU A 91 17.65 -9.04 -2.82
CA GLU A 91 18.51 -10.23 -2.82
C GLU A 91 17.77 -11.51 -3.26
N SER A 92 16.42 -11.48 -3.26
CA SER A 92 15.59 -12.65 -3.57
C SER A 92 14.90 -12.57 -4.94
N LEU A 93 14.61 -11.36 -5.42
CA LEU A 93 13.98 -11.12 -6.73
C LEU A 93 15.06 -10.75 -7.77
N LEU A 94 16.03 -11.64 -7.92
CA LEU A 94 17.15 -11.42 -8.81
C LEU A 94 16.71 -11.29 -10.27
N GLY A 95 17.34 -10.36 -10.99
CA GLY A 95 17.03 -10.09 -12.40
C GLY A 95 15.88 -9.09 -12.59
N MET A 96 15.27 -8.59 -11.53
CA MET A 96 14.32 -7.49 -11.63
C MET A 96 14.99 -6.14 -11.31
N SER A 97 14.81 -5.16 -12.20
CA SER A 97 15.08 -3.76 -11.90
C SER A 97 14.18 -3.33 -10.74
N ASN A 98 14.66 -2.48 -9.85
CA ASN A 98 13.87 -2.08 -8.69
C ASN A 98 14.20 -0.68 -8.21
N VAL A 99 13.22 -0.05 -7.56
CA VAL A 99 13.34 1.26 -6.94
C VAL A 99 12.64 1.24 -5.58
N TYR A 100 13.21 1.93 -4.63
CA TYR A 100 12.62 2.20 -3.32
C TYR A 100 12.43 3.70 -3.16
N VAL A 101 11.25 4.10 -2.68
CA VAL A 101 10.94 5.49 -2.39
C VAL A 101 10.33 5.58 -1.00
N SER A 102 10.94 6.40 -0.14
CA SER A 102 10.40 6.65 1.21
C SER A 102 9.06 7.36 1.11
N ASN A 103 8.06 6.82 1.79
CA ASN A 103 6.73 7.42 1.93
C ASN A 103 6.24 7.51 3.38
N PHE A 104 7.08 7.07 4.32
CA PHE A 104 6.86 7.24 5.73
C PHE A 104 8.19 7.30 6.50
N HIS A 105 8.51 8.49 6.97
CA HIS A 105 9.70 8.73 7.77
C HIS A 105 9.32 9.47 9.04
N SER A 106 9.43 8.83 10.21
CA SER A 106 9.10 9.45 11.49
C SER A 106 10.30 9.57 12.42
N ALA A 107 10.29 10.61 13.23
CA ALA A 107 11.10 10.67 14.44
C ALA A 107 10.70 9.54 15.41
N TYR A 108 11.41 9.41 16.53
CA TYR A 108 11.08 8.40 17.52
C TYR A 108 9.74 8.70 18.20
N LEU A 109 8.74 7.84 17.95
CA LEU A 109 7.42 7.90 18.57
C LEU A 109 7.42 7.07 19.86
N PHE A 110 7.27 7.75 20.99
CA PHE A 110 7.30 7.15 22.35
C PHE A 110 6.01 6.43 22.72
N TYR A 111 4.99 6.48 21.89
CA TYR A 111 3.70 5.84 22.13
C TYR A 111 3.59 4.52 21.35
N PRO A 112 2.95 3.48 21.92
CA PRO A 112 2.52 3.29 23.31
C PRO A 112 3.70 3.24 24.31
N ILE A 113 3.50 3.76 25.54
CA ILE A 113 4.61 3.98 26.50
C ILE A 113 5.42 2.71 26.80
N PHE A 114 4.75 1.55 26.95
CA PHE A 114 5.41 0.29 27.29
C PHE A 114 5.92 -0.50 26.07
N SER A 115 5.54 -0.10 24.87
CA SER A 115 6.00 -0.71 23.64
C SER A 115 6.01 0.34 22.54
N PRO A 116 6.97 1.30 22.58
CA PRO A 116 6.97 2.43 21.65
C PRO A 116 7.12 1.99 20.20
N HIS A 117 6.36 2.63 19.34
CA HIS A 117 6.44 2.43 17.89
C HIS A 117 7.86 2.72 17.37
N GLY A 118 8.49 3.73 17.97
CA GLY A 118 9.87 4.10 17.71
C GLY A 118 10.05 4.89 16.41
N LYS A 119 11.28 4.91 15.92
CA LYS A 119 11.61 5.52 14.63
C LYS A 119 11.20 4.59 13.48
N VAL A 120 10.59 5.15 12.46
CA VAL A 120 10.21 4.42 11.25
C VAL A 120 10.91 5.02 10.04
N GLU A 121 11.35 4.14 9.17
CA GLU A 121 11.86 4.42 7.84
C GLU A 121 11.28 3.37 6.91
N SER A 122 10.22 3.73 6.21
CA SER A 122 9.39 2.84 5.39
C SER A 122 9.10 3.46 4.03
N GLY A 123 8.80 2.63 3.06
CA GLY A 123 8.55 3.11 1.71
C GLY A 123 7.68 2.20 0.87
N ILE A 124 7.50 2.65 -0.35
CA ILE A 124 6.94 1.87 -1.45
C ILE A 124 8.06 1.47 -2.39
N THR A 125 7.93 0.30 -3.00
CA THR A 125 8.95 -0.18 -3.94
C THR A 125 8.30 -0.86 -5.15
N THR A 126 8.87 -0.60 -6.30
CA THR A 126 8.45 -1.19 -7.58
C THR A 126 9.57 -2.07 -8.11
N PHE A 127 9.22 -3.30 -8.49
CA PHE A 127 10.10 -4.24 -9.17
C PHE A 127 9.58 -4.51 -10.57
N SER A 128 10.48 -4.64 -11.55
CA SER A 128 10.17 -4.85 -12.95
C SER A 128 11.17 -5.81 -13.60
N LYS A 129 10.68 -6.77 -14.38
CA LYS A 129 11.54 -7.57 -15.27
C LYS A 129 12.13 -6.76 -16.42
N TYR A 130 11.58 -5.56 -16.65
CA TYR A 130 12.01 -4.66 -17.71
C TYR A 130 12.81 -3.50 -17.13
N GLN A 131 13.67 -2.92 -17.96
CA GLN A 131 14.47 -1.78 -17.55
C GLN A 131 13.56 -0.55 -17.31
N MET A 132 13.78 0.11 -16.20
CA MET A 132 13.16 1.40 -15.87
C MET A 132 14.02 2.52 -16.45
N ASP A 133 13.40 3.44 -17.19
CA ASP A 133 14.06 4.61 -17.76
C ASP A 133 14.10 5.75 -16.75
N GLU A 134 12.95 6.05 -16.17
CA GLU A 134 12.79 7.11 -15.17
C GLU A 134 11.87 6.66 -14.04
N VAL A 135 12.11 7.20 -12.85
CA VAL A 135 11.22 7.05 -11.70
C VAL A 135 11.02 8.40 -11.03
N VAL A 136 9.77 8.83 -10.95
CA VAL A 136 9.38 10.11 -10.36
C VAL A 136 8.56 9.89 -9.10
N ARG A 137 8.94 10.59 -8.03
CA ARG A 137 8.19 10.62 -6.77
C ARG A 137 7.23 11.82 -6.78
N HIS A 138 5.96 11.57 -6.60
CA HIS A 138 4.92 12.59 -6.47
C HIS A 138 4.44 12.66 -5.03
N SER A 139 4.71 13.79 -4.36
CA SER A 139 4.21 14.01 -3.00
C SER A 139 2.71 14.23 -2.99
N LEU A 140 2.05 13.61 -2.03
CA LEU A 140 0.61 13.76 -1.80
C LEU A 140 0.36 14.77 -0.67
N GLU A 141 -0.81 15.42 -0.72
CA GLU A 141 -1.24 16.32 0.35
C GLU A 141 -1.53 15.51 1.62
N ILE A 142 -1.04 15.98 2.74
CA ILE A 142 -1.19 15.33 4.05
C ILE A 142 -1.77 16.27 5.08
N SER A 143 -2.30 15.72 6.18
CA SER A 143 -2.83 16.50 7.29
C SER A 143 -1.70 17.16 8.10
N ASP A 144 -1.86 18.46 8.40
CA ASP A 144 -1.03 19.17 9.36
C ASP A 144 -1.54 19.01 10.81
N ALA A 145 -2.69 18.37 11.00
CA ALA A 145 -3.31 18.22 12.31
C ALA A 145 -2.52 17.26 13.22
N PHE A 146 -2.40 17.62 14.50
CA PHE A 146 -1.87 16.74 15.53
C PHE A 146 -2.96 15.74 15.98
N PRO A 147 -2.70 14.44 16.14
CA PRO A 147 -1.43 13.73 15.94
C PRO A 147 -1.26 13.13 14.53
N THR A 148 -2.24 13.26 13.65
CA THR A 148 -2.30 12.59 12.33
C THR A 148 -1.06 12.84 11.48
N LYS A 149 -0.53 14.07 11.52
CA LYS A 149 0.68 14.43 10.78
C LYS A 149 1.90 13.55 11.05
N PHE A 150 1.96 12.88 12.23
CA PHE A 150 3.08 12.01 12.54
C PHE A 150 2.97 10.61 11.94
N PHE A 151 1.80 10.26 11.40
CA PHE A 151 1.51 8.96 10.81
C PHE A 151 1.35 9.02 9.29
N ASP A 152 1.18 10.23 8.73
CA ASP A 152 1.03 10.45 7.29
C ASP A 152 2.25 11.12 6.64
N LEU A 153 3.35 11.22 7.38
CA LEU A 153 4.57 11.85 6.87
C LEU A 153 5.02 11.23 5.55
N ASP A 154 5.29 12.09 4.57
CA ASP A 154 5.88 11.75 3.28
C ASP A 154 5.00 10.92 2.33
N ARG A 155 3.68 10.84 2.53
CA ARG A 155 2.78 10.15 1.59
C ARG A 155 3.06 10.56 0.15
N CYS A 156 3.17 9.57 -0.70
CA CYS A 156 3.47 9.77 -2.11
C CYS A 156 2.94 8.61 -2.96
N PHE A 157 2.93 8.82 -4.26
CA PHE A 157 2.97 7.75 -5.24
C PHE A 157 4.25 7.86 -6.08
N THR A 158 4.61 6.78 -6.75
CA THR A 158 5.71 6.77 -7.71
C THR A 158 5.19 6.47 -9.10
N ALA A 159 5.71 7.16 -10.09
CA ALA A 159 5.54 6.85 -11.49
C ALA A 159 6.85 6.28 -12.03
N THR A 160 6.81 5.04 -12.50
CA THR A 160 7.96 4.35 -13.10
C THR A 160 7.70 4.21 -14.58
N TYR A 161 8.59 4.75 -15.40
CA TYR A 161 8.47 4.79 -16.84
C TYR A 161 9.27 3.66 -17.48
N ILE A 162 8.59 2.82 -18.26
CA ILE A 162 9.18 1.71 -19.01
C ILE A 162 8.95 1.98 -20.48
N PRO A 163 10.00 2.14 -21.29
CA PRO A 163 9.86 2.44 -22.69
C PRO A 163 9.18 1.30 -23.46
N THR A 164 8.32 1.65 -24.39
CA THR A 164 7.63 0.72 -25.30
C THR A 164 8.16 0.85 -26.74
N GLU A 165 7.84 -0.11 -27.60
CA GLU A 165 8.34 -0.14 -29.00
C GLU A 165 7.77 0.96 -29.87
N ASP A 166 6.69 1.62 -29.46
CA ASP A 166 5.99 2.69 -30.18
C ASP A 166 6.33 4.11 -29.70
N ASP A 167 7.52 4.25 -29.12
CA ASP A 167 8.04 5.53 -28.60
C ASP A 167 7.17 6.16 -27.48
N LYS A 168 6.44 5.33 -26.75
CA LYS A 168 5.65 5.69 -25.56
C LYS A 168 6.21 5.04 -24.32
N TYR A 169 5.51 5.23 -23.22
CA TYR A 169 5.84 4.57 -21.95
C TYR A 169 4.67 3.73 -21.43
N LEU A 170 5.01 2.59 -20.84
CA LEU A 170 4.18 1.98 -19.82
C LEU A 170 4.53 2.65 -18.50
N VAL A 171 3.60 3.42 -17.96
CA VAL A 171 3.75 4.15 -16.70
C VAL A 171 3.14 3.31 -15.57
N LEU A 172 4.00 2.78 -14.72
CA LEU A 172 3.60 2.00 -13.55
C LEU A 172 3.49 2.94 -12.35
N VAL A 173 2.29 3.09 -11.82
CA VAL A 173 2.01 3.99 -10.70
C VAL A 173 1.76 3.15 -9.46
N ASN A 174 2.71 3.19 -8.49
CA ASN A 174 2.59 2.54 -7.20
C ASN A 174 2.17 3.56 -6.15
N VAL A 175 1.04 3.32 -5.50
CA VAL A 175 0.40 4.27 -4.58
C VAL A 175 0.23 3.69 -3.17
N HIS A 176 0.31 4.56 -2.16
CA HIS A 176 -0.13 4.26 -0.81
C HIS A 176 -0.76 5.51 -0.20
N LEU A 177 -2.08 5.59 -0.23
CA LEU A 177 -2.86 6.72 0.27
C LEU A 177 -2.95 6.71 1.80
N SER A 178 -3.37 7.84 2.38
CA SER A 178 -3.56 7.97 3.83
C SER A 178 -4.66 7.04 4.35
N ALA A 179 -4.42 6.43 5.51
CA ALA A 179 -5.36 5.50 6.14
C ALA A 179 -6.31 6.22 7.11
N TYR A 180 -5.77 6.96 8.09
CA TYR A 180 -6.51 7.47 9.25
C TYR A 180 -6.96 8.92 9.07
N ASP A 181 -7.61 9.21 7.94
CA ASP A 181 -8.10 10.54 7.58
C ASP A 181 -9.58 10.66 7.95
N GLU A 182 -9.87 11.27 9.11
CA GLU A 182 -11.22 11.49 9.58
C GLU A 182 -12.01 12.34 8.57
N GLY A 183 -13.14 11.82 8.10
CA GLY A 183 -13.96 12.42 7.06
C GLY A 183 -13.41 12.34 5.64
N GLY A 184 -12.25 11.70 5.42
CA GLY A 184 -11.69 11.45 4.09
C GLY A 184 -11.23 12.68 3.31
N VAL A 185 -11.02 13.83 3.99
CA VAL A 185 -10.72 15.12 3.33
C VAL A 185 -9.40 15.07 2.56
N TYR A 186 -8.35 14.55 3.19
CA TYR A 186 -7.02 14.45 2.55
C TYR A 186 -6.98 13.34 1.51
N ARG A 187 -7.64 12.21 1.75
CA ARG A 187 -7.74 11.13 0.77
C ARG A 187 -8.45 11.57 -0.50
N LYS A 188 -9.51 12.39 -0.38
CA LYS A 188 -10.17 12.97 -1.55
C LYS A 188 -9.20 13.83 -2.36
N LYS A 189 -8.44 14.71 -1.71
CA LYS A 189 -7.42 15.54 -2.37
C LYS A 189 -6.30 14.70 -2.98
N GLN A 190 -5.84 13.66 -2.28
CA GLN A 190 -4.84 12.72 -2.77
C GLN A 190 -5.37 11.97 -4.01
N TRP A 191 -6.64 11.59 -4.00
CA TRP A 191 -7.29 10.97 -5.14
C TRP A 191 -7.40 11.93 -6.34
N GLU A 192 -7.77 13.18 -6.10
CA GLU A 192 -7.80 14.22 -7.14
C GLU A 192 -6.42 14.48 -7.73
N GLN A 193 -5.37 14.53 -6.90
CA GLN A 193 -3.98 14.67 -7.35
C GLN A 193 -3.53 13.47 -8.21
N LEU A 194 -3.88 12.26 -7.77
CA LEU A 194 -3.57 11.03 -8.50
C LEU A 194 -4.28 10.99 -9.86
N ASN A 195 -5.59 11.21 -9.89
CA ASN A 195 -6.39 11.23 -11.13
C ASN A 195 -5.86 12.26 -12.13
N LYS A 196 -5.56 13.47 -11.65
CA LYS A 196 -4.97 14.50 -12.50
C LYS A 196 -3.69 14.02 -13.16
N PHE A 197 -2.79 13.38 -12.41
CA PHE A 197 -1.56 12.83 -12.94
C PHE A 197 -1.83 11.72 -13.98
N LEU A 198 -2.75 10.80 -13.68
CA LEU A 198 -3.11 9.72 -14.59
C LEU A 198 -3.64 10.29 -15.93
N ASP A 199 -4.53 11.28 -15.86
CA ASP A 199 -5.08 11.93 -17.07
C ASP A 199 -4.02 12.66 -17.87
N GLU A 200 -3.07 13.34 -17.22
CA GLU A 200 -1.94 13.99 -17.87
C GLU A 200 -1.06 12.98 -18.62
N GLU A 201 -0.80 11.80 -18.02
CA GLU A 201 -0.03 10.74 -18.69
C GLU A 201 -0.82 10.09 -19.84
N TYR A 202 -2.11 9.89 -19.66
CA TYR A 202 -2.98 9.40 -20.74
C TYR A 202 -3.02 10.37 -21.91
N ALA A 203 -3.12 11.67 -21.67
CA ALA A 203 -3.11 12.69 -22.71
C ALA A 203 -1.80 12.74 -23.51
N LYS A 204 -0.67 12.31 -22.93
CA LYS A 204 0.61 12.10 -23.63
C LYS A 204 0.61 10.86 -24.52
N GLY A 205 -0.43 10.01 -24.42
CA GLY A 205 -0.57 8.76 -25.13
C GLY A 205 0.15 7.59 -24.50
N ASN A 206 0.55 7.70 -23.24
CA ASN A 206 1.18 6.63 -22.47
C ASN A 206 0.18 5.54 -22.05
N TYR A 207 0.69 4.35 -21.81
CA TYR A 207 -0.06 3.25 -21.20
C TYR A 207 0.10 3.31 -19.69
N ILE A 208 -1.01 3.28 -18.93
CA ILE A 208 -0.93 3.48 -17.48
C ILE A 208 -1.52 2.29 -16.73
N VAL A 209 -0.79 1.83 -15.73
CA VAL A 209 -1.29 0.90 -14.73
C VAL A 209 -1.03 1.49 -13.35
N CYS A 210 -2.12 1.78 -12.63
CA CYS A 210 -2.07 2.25 -11.25
C CYS A 210 -2.50 1.14 -10.30
N GLY A 211 -1.69 0.89 -9.29
CA GLY A 211 -1.97 -0.10 -8.26
C GLY A 211 -1.29 0.25 -6.95
N GLY A 212 -1.67 -0.41 -5.88
CA GLY A 212 -1.11 -0.14 -4.57
C GLY A 212 -2.14 -0.29 -3.46
N ASP A 213 -1.88 0.38 -2.36
CA ASP A 213 -2.81 0.48 -1.24
C ASP A 213 -3.53 1.84 -1.27
N PHE A 214 -4.76 1.81 -1.72
CA PHE A 214 -5.60 3.01 -1.81
C PHE A 214 -6.23 3.39 -0.47
N ASN A 215 -6.23 2.52 0.52
CA ASN A 215 -6.97 2.68 1.78
C ASN A 215 -8.45 3.06 1.57
N HIS A 216 -9.05 2.49 0.51
CA HIS A 216 -10.43 2.69 0.10
C HIS A 216 -11.07 1.34 -0.23
N ASP A 217 -12.37 1.25 -0.10
CA ASP A 217 -13.14 0.16 -0.69
C ASP A 217 -13.28 0.42 -2.20
N ILE A 218 -12.57 -0.38 -2.99
CA ILE A 218 -12.60 -0.26 -4.45
C ILE A 218 -13.75 -1.10 -4.99
N ALA A 219 -14.52 -0.51 -5.90
CA ALA A 219 -15.62 -1.16 -6.61
C ALA A 219 -16.82 -1.54 -5.71
N ASN A 220 -16.98 -0.90 -4.55
CA ASN A 220 -18.10 -1.08 -3.63
C ASN A 220 -18.34 -2.55 -3.24
N SER A 221 -17.36 -3.13 -2.57
CA SER A 221 -17.40 -4.52 -2.10
C SER A 221 -18.18 -4.72 -0.79
N VAL A 222 -18.73 -3.65 -0.23
CA VAL A 222 -19.55 -3.70 1.00
C VAL A 222 -20.73 -4.63 0.80
N GLY A 223 -20.81 -5.66 1.65
CA GLY A 223 -21.87 -6.69 1.57
C GLY A 223 -21.52 -7.93 0.75
N GLU A 224 -20.42 -7.93 0.00
CA GLU A 224 -19.93 -9.12 -0.73
C GLU A 224 -19.33 -10.18 0.21
N PHE A 225 -18.85 -9.74 1.37
CA PHE A 225 -18.23 -10.61 2.36
C PHE A 225 -19.05 -10.67 3.64
N SER A 226 -19.17 -11.87 4.22
CA SER A 226 -19.77 -12.05 5.55
C SER A 226 -18.80 -11.51 6.60
N THR A 227 -19.24 -10.50 7.35
CA THR A 227 -18.48 -9.91 8.44
C THR A 227 -19.40 -9.68 9.65
N ASP A 228 -18.82 -9.74 10.85
CA ASP A 228 -19.47 -9.37 12.10
C ASP A 228 -19.13 -7.93 12.53
N ARG A 229 -18.48 -7.17 11.65
CA ARG A 229 -18.03 -5.79 11.90
C ARG A 229 -18.78 -4.77 11.09
N LEU A 230 -18.92 -3.60 11.68
CA LEU A 230 -19.36 -2.41 10.96
C LEU A 230 -18.20 -1.91 10.08
N LYS A 231 -18.55 -1.48 8.86
CA LYS A 231 -17.60 -0.74 8.03
C LYS A 231 -17.15 0.51 8.78
N PRO A 232 -15.84 0.74 8.98
CA PRO A 232 -15.36 1.95 9.63
C PRO A 232 -15.78 3.22 8.87
N ASP A 233 -16.14 4.27 9.59
CA ASP A 233 -16.60 5.55 9.01
C ASP A 233 -15.52 6.22 8.12
N TRP A 234 -14.26 5.89 8.35
CA TRP A 234 -13.14 6.40 7.56
C TRP A 234 -12.96 5.70 6.21
N VAL A 235 -13.57 4.53 6.00
CA VAL A 235 -13.49 3.82 4.72
C VAL A 235 -14.41 4.48 3.70
N TYR A 236 -13.82 5.11 2.72
CA TYR A 236 -14.53 5.69 1.59
C TYR A 236 -14.65 4.65 0.46
N VAL A 237 -15.76 4.66 -0.24
CA VAL A 237 -16.00 3.79 -1.40
C VAL A 237 -15.62 4.55 -2.66
N LEU A 238 -14.68 3.99 -3.43
CA LEU A 238 -14.37 4.46 -4.77
C LEU A 238 -15.24 3.70 -5.79
N ASN A 239 -16.14 4.41 -6.44
CA ASN A 239 -16.98 3.88 -7.49
C ASN A 239 -16.37 4.12 -8.88
N GLU A 240 -16.89 3.43 -9.89
CA GLU A 240 -16.48 3.67 -11.28
C GLU A 240 -16.70 5.12 -11.73
N GLU A 241 -17.69 5.81 -11.15
CA GLU A 241 -17.99 7.21 -11.39
C GLU A 241 -16.90 8.17 -10.87
N ASP A 242 -16.07 7.72 -9.93
CA ASP A 242 -14.92 8.48 -9.41
C ASP A 242 -13.71 8.39 -10.33
N LEU A 243 -13.74 7.51 -11.35
CA LEU A 243 -12.75 7.40 -12.40
C LEU A 243 -13.14 8.25 -13.61
N THR A 244 -12.14 8.69 -14.35
CA THR A 244 -12.40 9.25 -15.67
C THR A 244 -12.75 8.12 -16.66
N GLU A 245 -13.37 8.47 -17.80
CA GLU A 245 -13.82 7.51 -18.81
C GLU A 245 -12.70 6.64 -19.42
N HIS A 246 -11.44 6.97 -19.13
CA HIS A 246 -10.26 6.28 -19.66
C HIS A 246 -9.79 5.12 -18.80
N TYR A 247 -10.32 4.98 -17.59
CA TYR A 247 -9.87 3.99 -16.61
C TYR A 247 -10.98 3.04 -16.19
N THR A 248 -10.57 1.85 -15.82
CA THR A 248 -11.45 0.83 -15.22
C THR A 248 -10.76 0.19 -14.03
N PHE A 249 -11.51 -0.25 -13.04
CA PHE A 249 -10.97 -1.07 -11.97
C PHE A 249 -10.71 -2.49 -12.45
N ALA A 250 -9.45 -2.92 -12.35
CA ALA A 250 -9.04 -4.30 -12.67
C ALA A 250 -9.13 -5.19 -11.41
N THR A 251 -10.25 -5.13 -10.69
CA THR A 251 -10.47 -5.86 -9.44
C THR A 251 -11.69 -6.76 -9.54
N SER A 252 -11.69 -7.85 -8.76
CA SER A 252 -12.84 -8.72 -8.60
C SER A 252 -13.52 -8.40 -7.28
N LYS A 253 -14.80 -8.02 -7.30
CA LYS A 253 -15.58 -7.66 -6.09
C LYS A 253 -15.71 -8.79 -5.07
N ASN A 254 -15.57 -10.04 -5.51
CA ASN A 254 -15.71 -11.25 -4.68
C ASN A 254 -14.38 -11.82 -4.16
N VAL A 255 -13.29 -11.06 -4.28
CA VAL A 255 -11.97 -11.43 -3.75
C VAL A 255 -11.53 -10.39 -2.77
N GLY A 256 -11.46 -10.74 -1.47
CA GLY A 256 -10.98 -9.87 -0.42
C GLY A 256 -9.49 -9.56 -0.57
N THR A 257 -9.14 -8.29 -0.46
CA THR A 257 -7.75 -7.81 -0.55
C THR A 257 -7.24 -7.24 0.77
N CYS A 258 -8.14 -7.02 1.72
CA CYS A 258 -7.80 -6.54 3.06
C CYS A 258 -8.21 -7.57 4.12
N ARG A 259 -7.43 -7.66 5.19
CA ARG A 259 -7.69 -8.55 6.32
C ARG A 259 -7.97 -7.73 7.57
N SER A 260 -9.06 -8.04 8.26
CA SER A 260 -9.31 -7.50 9.58
C SER A 260 -8.46 -8.21 10.65
N THR A 261 -8.46 -7.66 11.88
CA THR A 261 -7.60 -8.10 13.00
C THR A 261 -7.83 -9.53 13.50
N ASP A 262 -8.87 -10.23 13.06
CA ASP A 262 -9.21 -11.56 13.58
C ASP A 262 -9.52 -12.59 12.50
N THR A 263 -8.81 -12.61 11.42
CA THR A 263 -8.84 -13.69 10.43
C THR A 263 -9.83 -13.58 9.28
N SER A 264 -10.81 -12.71 9.30
CA SER A 264 -11.66 -12.47 8.15
C SER A 264 -10.99 -11.52 7.16
N TYR A 265 -11.11 -11.80 5.87
CA TYR A 265 -10.75 -10.88 4.79
C TYR A 265 -11.98 -10.05 4.44
N GLU A 266 -11.78 -8.77 4.25
CA GLU A 266 -12.81 -7.82 3.79
C GLU A 266 -12.45 -7.27 2.41
#